data_341c36198014449a2b2e01a3f5041611
#
_entry.id   341c36198014449a2b2e01a3f5041611
#
_cell.length_a   1.000
_cell.length_b   1.000
_cell.length_c   1.000
_cell.angle_alpha   90.00
_cell.angle_beta   90.00
_cell.angle_gamma   90.00
#
_symmetry.space_group_name_H-M   'P 1'
#
loop_
_entity.id
_entity.type
_entity.pdbx_description
1 polymer ?
#
loop_
_entity_poly.entity_id
_entity_poly.type
_entity_poly.pdbx_seq_one_letter_code
_entity_poly.pdbx_strand_id
1 'polypeptide(L)'
;MLLLASFFRAAAAGFYSIGRTVLNVPVNLISKAVADVFYQRFAMAAENKENLPALIIKTSLALGAVGILPFGVIVLLGPQVFMWVFGAEWVTAGEYGRWLALWLFFVLLAKPATAALPVLAAQRFHLGYTVFMIFVWVGGLSIGAYVFGSEEITVAIFGISGAVLNLLLVVLTLVISQRFQESGERDV
;
A
#
# COMPACT_ATOMS: atom_id res chain seq x y z
N MET A 1 -2.40 -15.04 -2.48
CA MET A 1 -1.84 -16.06 -3.38
C MET A 1 -2.65 -17.35 -3.35
N LEU A 2 -2.89 -17.96 -2.18
CA LEU A 2 -3.68 -19.21 -2.06
C LEU A 2 -5.10 -19.06 -2.66
N LEU A 3 -5.78 -17.95 -2.42
CA LEU A 3 -7.13 -17.71 -2.96
C LEU A 3 -7.14 -17.60 -4.50
N LEU A 4 -6.15 -16.94 -5.11
CA LEU A 4 -6.05 -16.89 -6.57
C LEU A 4 -5.76 -18.26 -7.17
N ALA A 5 -4.90 -19.05 -6.51
CA ALA A 5 -4.62 -20.43 -6.96
C ALA A 5 -5.81 -21.38 -6.79
N SER A 6 -6.70 -21.12 -5.82
CA SER A 6 -7.91 -21.93 -5.61
C SER A 6 -9.06 -21.60 -6.56
N PHE A 7 -9.13 -20.35 -7.04
CA PHE A 7 -10.18 -19.88 -7.92
C PHE A 7 -9.83 -19.97 -9.41
N PHE A 8 -8.52 -19.86 -9.74
CA PHE A 8 -8.02 -19.81 -11.12
C PHE A 8 -6.92 -20.83 -11.37
N ARG A 9 -6.43 -20.88 -12.61
CA ARG A 9 -5.35 -21.80 -12.99
C ARG A 9 -4.04 -21.49 -12.28
N ALA A 10 -3.21 -22.49 -12.05
CA ALA A 10 -1.89 -22.35 -11.44
C ALA A 10 -0.99 -21.33 -12.17
N ALA A 11 -1.15 -21.16 -13.48
CA ALA A 11 -0.44 -20.17 -14.29
C ALA A 11 -0.75 -18.72 -13.82
N ALA A 12 -2.00 -18.39 -13.54
CA ALA A 12 -2.41 -17.07 -13.04
C ALA A 12 -1.75 -16.74 -11.70
N ALA A 13 -1.73 -17.71 -10.78
CA ALA A 13 -1.04 -17.56 -9.50
C ALA A 13 0.48 -17.39 -9.69
N GLY A 14 1.06 -18.03 -10.70
CA GLY A 14 2.47 -17.87 -11.10
C GLY A 14 2.78 -16.43 -11.58
N PHE A 15 2.03 -15.92 -12.55
CA PHE A 15 2.17 -14.55 -13.06
C PHE A 15 1.98 -13.48 -11.97
N TYR A 16 0.95 -13.64 -11.14
CA TYR A 16 0.74 -12.77 -9.98
C TYR A 16 1.93 -12.80 -9.02
N SER A 17 2.46 -14.01 -8.71
CA SER A 17 3.58 -14.17 -7.79
C SER A 17 4.83 -13.46 -8.26
N ILE A 18 5.17 -13.61 -9.53
CA ILE A 18 6.36 -12.99 -10.11
C ILE A 18 6.17 -11.47 -10.18
N GLY A 19 5.04 -10.98 -10.70
CA GLY A 19 4.74 -9.56 -10.73
C GLY A 19 4.85 -8.95 -9.33
N ARG A 20 4.27 -9.60 -8.32
CA ARG A 20 4.36 -9.16 -6.93
C ARG A 20 5.78 -9.19 -6.38
N THR A 21 6.55 -10.23 -6.66
CA THR A 21 7.93 -10.37 -6.15
C THR A 21 8.83 -9.28 -6.72
N VAL A 22 8.79 -9.07 -8.03
CA VAL A 22 9.57 -8.02 -8.70
C VAL A 22 9.24 -6.63 -8.15
N LEU A 23 7.96 -6.33 -7.99
CA LEU A 23 7.50 -5.02 -7.49
C LEU A 23 7.74 -4.82 -6.00
N ASN A 24 7.75 -5.89 -5.19
CA ASN A 24 8.00 -5.78 -3.74
C ASN A 24 9.48 -5.53 -3.39
N VAL A 25 10.43 -5.90 -4.24
CA VAL A 25 11.86 -5.69 -3.95
C VAL A 25 12.17 -4.22 -3.64
N PRO A 26 11.85 -3.24 -4.51
CA PRO A 26 12.11 -1.83 -4.21
C PRO A 26 11.29 -1.33 -3.00
N VAL A 27 10.04 -1.79 -2.84
CA VAL A 27 9.20 -1.41 -1.69
C VAL A 27 9.80 -1.87 -0.37
N ASN A 28 10.32 -3.10 -0.31
CA ASN A 28 10.89 -3.66 0.91
C ASN A 28 12.22 -2.98 1.30
N LEU A 29 13.06 -2.66 0.32
CA LEU A 29 14.31 -1.95 0.54
C LEU A 29 14.05 -0.54 1.11
N ILE A 30 13.14 0.20 0.49
CA ILE A 30 12.75 1.53 0.95
C ILE A 30 12.02 1.44 2.30
N SER A 31 11.14 0.45 2.50
CA SER A 31 10.33 0.34 3.72
C SER A 31 11.13 0.13 4.99
N LYS A 32 12.22 -0.65 4.96
CA LYS A 32 13.08 -0.86 6.14
C LYS A 32 13.80 0.43 6.54
N ALA A 33 14.47 1.08 5.58
CA ALA A 33 15.19 2.33 5.85
C ALA A 33 14.24 3.45 6.31
N VAL A 34 13.01 3.46 5.78
CA VAL A 34 11.99 4.47 6.06
C VAL A 34 11.33 4.25 7.42
N ALA A 35 11.02 2.99 7.80
CA ALA A 35 10.28 2.69 9.02
C ALA A 35 11.05 3.12 10.28
N ASP A 36 12.34 2.77 10.35
CA ASP A 36 13.18 3.07 11.52
C ASP A 36 13.44 4.57 11.67
N VAL A 37 13.76 5.25 10.55
CA VAL A 37 14.00 6.70 10.54
C VAL A 37 12.74 7.50 10.86
N PHE A 38 11.60 7.13 10.28
CA PHE A 38 10.36 7.86 10.52
C PHE A 38 9.80 7.63 11.90
N TYR A 39 9.86 6.41 12.44
CA TYR A 39 9.42 6.17 13.80
C TYR A 39 10.16 7.08 14.81
N GLN A 40 11.50 7.10 14.75
CA GLN A 40 12.31 7.97 15.60
C GLN A 40 11.99 9.44 15.39
N ARG A 41 11.84 9.88 14.13
CA ARG A 41 11.51 11.26 13.81
C ARG A 41 10.14 11.69 14.34
N PHE A 42 9.13 10.82 14.23
CA PHE A 42 7.80 11.09 14.79
C PHE A 42 7.79 11.09 16.31
N ALA A 43 8.55 10.20 16.97
CA ALA A 43 8.70 10.19 18.41
C ALA A 43 9.31 11.51 18.93
N MET A 44 10.41 11.94 18.33
CA MET A 44 11.03 13.24 18.65
C MET A 44 10.09 14.43 18.38
N ALA A 45 9.34 14.38 17.28
CA ALA A 45 8.37 15.43 16.96
C ALA A 45 7.23 15.51 17.98
N ALA A 46 6.78 14.35 18.49
CA ALA A 46 5.77 14.30 19.55
C ALA A 46 6.30 14.88 20.87
N GLU A 47 7.54 14.53 21.28
CA GLU A 47 8.19 15.07 22.47
C GLU A 47 8.40 16.59 22.38
N ASN A 48 8.80 17.08 21.21
CA ASN A 48 9.04 18.50 20.96
C ASN A 48 7.76 19.31 20.66
N LYS A 49 6.57 18.68 20.73
CA LYS A 49 5.28 19.31 20.38
C LYS A 49 5.25 19.89 18.95
N GLU A 50 5.98 19.30 18.01
CA GLU A 50 5.95 19.70 16.61
C GLU A 50 4.62 19.31 15.94
N ASN A 51 4.31 19.95 14.79
CA ASN A 51 3.10 19.64 14.02
C ASN A 51 3.20 18.25 13.34
N LEU A 52 2.72 17.20 14.05
CA LEU A 52 2.73 15.82 13.57
C LEU A 52 1.92 15.62 12.27
N PRO A 53 0.69 16.14 12.11
CA PRO A 53 -0.05 16.05 10.85
C PRO A 53 0.75 16.59 9.66
N ALA A 54 1.35 17.77 9.80
CA ALA A 54 2.14 18.38 8.74
C ALA A 54 3.38 17.52 8.39
N LEU A 55 4.01 16.93 9.41
CA LEU A 55 5.17 16.05 9.21
C LEU A 55 4.77 14.75 8.48
N ILE A 56 3.63 14.14 8.83
CA ILE A 56 3.10 12.95 8.16
C ILE A 56 2.80 13.28 6.69
N ILE A 57 2.12 14.39 6.40
CA ILE A 57 1.81 14.81 5.02
C ILE A 57 3.10 15.01 4.23
N LYS A 58 4.05 15.80 4.76
CA LYS A 58 5.31 16.11 4.09
C LYS A 58 6.10 14.85 3.73
N THR A 59 6.21 13.91 4.66
CA THR A 59 6.93 12.66 4.45
C THR A 59 6.21 11.70 3.51
N SER A 60 4.86 11.63 3.57
CA SER A 60 4.07 10.86 2.61
C SER A 60 4.19 11.41 1.19
N LEU A 61 4.12 12.73 1.02
CA LEU A 61 4.32 13.37 -0.29
C LEU A 61 5.74 13.17 -0.83
N ALA A 62 6.76 13.23 0.03
CA ALA A 62 8.14 12.96 -0.38
C ALA A 62 8.31 11.53 -0.89
N LEU A 63 7.76 10.52 -0.19
CA LEU A 63 7.77 9.14 -0.67
C LEU A 63 6.91 8.95 -1.94
N GLY A 64 5.78 9.64 -2.03
CA GLY A 64 4.96 9.67 -3.24
C GLY A 64 5.73 10.21 -4.44
N ALA A 65 6.47 11.31 -4.27
CA ALA A 65 7.29 11.91 -5.33
C ALA A 65 8.41 10.95 -5.81
N VAL A 66 9.04 10.22 -4.90
CA VAL A 66 10.05 9.19 -5.25
C VAL A 66 9.40 8.00 -5.94
N GLY A 67 8.24 7.57 -5.47
CA GLY A 67 7.53 6.39 -5.98
C GLY A 67 6.80 6.62 -7.32
N ILE A 68 6.38 7.87 -7.62
CA ILE A 68 5.51 8.14 -8.77
C ILE A 68 6.14 7.71 -10.10
N LEU A 69 7.45 7.87 -10.25
CA LEU A 69 8.14 7.51 -11.49
C LEU A 69 8.21 5.98 -11.67
N PRO A 70 8.78 5.17 -10.77
CA PRO A 70 8.89 3.73 -10.98
C PRO A 70 7.51 3.05 -11.00
N PHE A 71 6.60 3.39 -10.09
CA PHE A 71 5.27 2.79 -10.09
C PHE A 71 4.39 3.31 -11.22
N GLY A 72 4.49 4.61 -11.57
CA GLY A 72 3.78 5.21 -12.71
C GLY A 72 4.14 4.56 -14.03
N VAL A 73 5.43 4.28 -14.26
CA VAL A 73 5.87 3.54 -15.46
C VAL A 73 5.21 2.16 -15.53
N ILE A 74 5.16 1.41 -14.43
CA ILE A 74 4.52 0.09 -14.44
C ILE A 74 3.00 0.20 -14.58
N VAL A 75 2.36 1.18 -13.96
CA VAL A 75 0.90 1.39 -14.10
C VAL A 75 0.54 1.71 -15.55
N LEU A 76 1.33 2.50 -16.25
CA LEU A 76 1.04 2.91 -17.63
C LEU A 76 1.53 1.89 -18.66
N LEU A 77 2.71 1.33 -18.48
CA LEU A 77 3.44 0.54 -19.47
C LEU A 77 3.77 -0.88 -18.97
N GLY A 78 3.06 -1.39 -17.94
CA GLY A 78 3.34 -2.70 -17.33
C GLY A 78 3.52 -3.83 -18.33
N PRO A 79 2.55 -4.09 -19.24
CA PRO A 79 2.66 -5.14 -20.25
C PRO A 79 3.90 -5.01 -21.14
N GLN A 80 4.20 -3.78 -21.58
CA GLN A 80 5.35 -3.50 -22.43
C GLN A 80 6.67 -3.70 -21.68
N VAL A 81 6.76 -3.22 -20.44
CA VAL A 81 7.95 -3.39 -19.61
C VAL A 81 8.21 -4.87 -19.34
N PHE A 82 7.19 -5.64 -18.99
CA PHE A 82 7.33 -7.07 -18.75
C PHE A 82 7.70 -7.83 -20.05
N MET A 83 7.11 -7.44 -21.18
CA MET A 83 7.46 -8.01 -22.48
C MET A 83 8.93 -7.73 -22.84
N TRP A 84 9.44 -6.54 -22.62
CA TRP A 84 10.83 -6.17 -22.95
C TRP A 84 11.86 -6.82 -22.01
N VAL A 85 11.51 -6.96 -20.73
CA VAL A 85 12.46 -7.49 -19.73
C VAL A 85 12.45 -9.02 -19.68
N PHE A 86 11.27 -9.64 -19.80
CA PHE A 86 11.08 -11.07 -19.58
C PHE A 86 10.64 -11.83 -20.84
N GLY A 87 10.21 -11.13 -21.89
CA GLY A 87 9.72 -11.72 -23.13
C GLY A 87 8.19 -11.70 -23.27
N ALA A 88 7.71 -12.05 -24.48
CA ALA A 88 6.30 -11.94 -24.86
C ALA A 88 5.34 -12.78 -24.01
N GLU A 89 5.81 -13.87 -23.42
CA GLU A 89 5.01 -14.74 -22.54
C GLU A 89 4.60 -14.08 -21.23
N TRP A 90 5.27 -12.96 -20.87
CA TRP A 90 5.07 -12.24 -19.60
C TRP A 90 4.14 -11.02 -19.68
N VAL A 91 3.50 -10.79 -20.82
CA VAL A 91 2.57 -9.68 -21.02
C VAL A 91 1.44 -9.72 -19.98
N THR A 92 0.86 -10.90 -19.74
CA THR A 92 -0.19 -11.10 -18.72
C THR A 92 0.29 -10.77 -17.30
N ALA A 93 1.55 -11.09 -16.97
CA ALA A 93 2.12 -10.67 -15.68
C ALA A 93 2.26 -9.16 -15.59
N GLY A 94 2.50 -8.47 -16.69
CA GLY A 94 2.51 -7.02 -16.81
C GLY A 94 1.13 -6.40 -16.59
N GLU A 95 0.05 -7.02 -17.07
CA GLU A 95 -1.34 -6.59 -16.80
C GLU A 95 -1.65 -6.66 -15.29
N TYR A 96 -1.32 -7.76 -14.63
CA TYR A 96 -1.47 -7.86 -13.17
C TYR A 96 -0.54 -6.88 -12.45
N GLY A 97 0.67 -6.69 -12.98
CA GLY A 97 1.68 -5.77 -12.47
C GLY A 97 1.19 -4.33 -12.38
N ARG A 98 0.36 -3.87 -13.33
CA ARG A 98 -0.23 -2.51 -13.33
C ARG A 98 -1.07 -2.28 -12.07
N TRP A 99 -1.98 -3.18 -11.76
CA TRP A 99 -2.87 -3.07 -10.60
C TRP A 99 -2.12 -3.24 -9.28
N LEU A 100 -1.12 -4.14 -9.26
CA LEU A 100 -0.25 -4.32 -8.11
C LEU A 100 0.65 -3.10 -7.87
N ALA A 101 1.17 -2.48 -8.93
CA ALA A 101 1.98 -1.28 -8.83
C ALA A 101 1.17 -0.10 -8.27
N LEU A 102 -0.09 0.06 -8.71
CA LEU A 102 -1.01 1.04 -8.15
C LEU A 102 -1.18 0.84 -6.64
N TRP A 103 -1.49 -0.38 -6.19
CA TRP A 103 -1.61 -0.69 -4.77
C TRP A 103 -0.33 -0.41 -4.00
N LEU A 104 0.82 -0.88 -4.49
CA LEU A 104 2.11 -0.74 -3.83
C LEU A 104 2.58 0.71 -3.75
N PHE A 105 2.22 1.54 -4.72
CA PHE A 105 2.43 2.99 -4.64
C PHE A 105 1.72 3.59 -3.43
N PHE A 106 0.43 3.26 -3.21
CA PHE A 106 -0.30 3.75 -2.05
C PHE A 106 0.16 3.11 -0.73
N VAL A 107 0.64 1.87 -0.75
CA VAL A 107 1.34 1.26 0.40
C VAL A 107 2.57 2.07 0.77
N LEU A 108 3.39 2.46 -0.21
CA LEU A 108 4.58 3.29 0.01
C LEU A 108 4.19 4.66 0.60
N LEU A 109 3.20 5.31 0.03
CA LEU A 109 2.67 6.60 0.48
C LEU A 109 2.12 6.54 1.91
N ALA A 110 1.55 5.41 2.34
CA ALA A 110 1.01 5.20 3.67
C ALA A 110 2.07 4.83 4.73
N LYS A 111 3.33 4.56 4.36
CA LYS A 111 4.38 4.16 5.32
C LYS A 111 4.60 5.16 6.46
N PRO A 112 4.71 6.49 6.23
CA PRO A 112 4.83 7.44 7.32
C PRO A 112 3.64 7.43 8.27
N ALA A 113 2.41 7.36 7.73
CA ALA A 113 1.21 7.26 8.54
C ALA A 113 1.24 6.00 9.43
N THR A 114 1.60 4.85 8.86
CA THR A 114 1.74 3.60 9.62
C THR A 114 2.81 3.70 10.72
N ALA A 115 3.94 4.36 10.45
CA ALA A 115 5.03 4.56 11.41
C ALA A 115 4.63 5.53 12.55
N ALA A 116 3.71 6.45 12.31
CA ALA A 116 3.21 7.39 13.32
C ALA A 116 2.21 6.74 14.29
N LEU A 117 1.46 5.70 13.90
CA LEU A 117 0.40 5.10 14.71
C LEU A 117 0.86 4.61 16.10
N PRO A 118 2.04 4.00 16.28
CA PRO A 118 2.55 3.65 17.61
C PRO A 118 2.81 4.88 18.49
N VAL A 119 3.34 5.97 17.92
CA VAL A 119 3.61 7.22 18.63
C VAL A 119 2.30 7.88 19.09
N LEU A 120 1.25 7.76 18.28
CA LEU A 120 -0.11 8.24 18.57
C LEU A 120 -0.90 7.30 19.51
N ALA A 121 -0.28 6.24 20.06
CA ALA A 121 -0.93 5.20 20.85
C ALA A 121 -2.14 4.52 20.17
N ALA A 122 -2.17 4.52 18.82
CA ALA A 122 -3.28 4.05 17.99
C ALA A 122 -3.10 2.62 17.45
N GLN A 123 -2.34 1.75 18.13
CA GLN A 123 -2.07 0.38 17.68
C GLN A 123 -3.36 -0.48 17.59
N ARG A 124 -4.30 -0.28 18.53
CA ARG A 124 -5.60 -0.98 18.50
C ARG A 124 -6.42 -0.61 17.27
N PHE A 125 -6.43 0.66 16.90
CA PHE A 125 -7.04 1.14 15.67
C PHE A 125 -6.38 0.47 14.45
N HIS A 126 -5.04 0.47 14.38
CA HIS A 126 -4.30 -0.14 13.28
C HIS A 126 -4.61 -1.64 13.13
N LEU A 127 -4.66 -2.38 14.24
CA LEU A 127 -5.05 -3.79 14.23
C LEU A 127 -6.46 -4.00 13.66
N GLY A 128 -7.44 -3.26 14.18
CA GLY A 128 -8.83 -3.33 13.69
C GLY A 128 -8.95 -2.97 12.21
N TYR A 129 -8.23 -1.93 11.79
CA TYR A 129 -8.19 -1.51 10.39
C TYR A 129 -7.57 -2.58 9.48
N THR A 130 -6.48 -3.23 9.92
CA THR A 130 -5.84 -4.31 9.17
C THR A 130 -6.79 -5.50 9.01
N VAL A 131 -7.51 -5.88 10.05
CA VAL A 131 -8.54 -6.93 9.98
C VAL A 131 -9.64 -6.54 8.99
N PHE A 132 -10.13 -5.29 9.03
CA PHE A 132 -11.10 -4.77 8.07
C PHE A 132 -10.58 -4.85 6.63
N MET A 133 -9.33 -4.45 6.37
CA MET A 133 -8.70 -4.57 5.05
C MET A 133 -8.71 -6.02 4.52
N ILE A 134 -8.41 -7.00 5.39
CA ILE A 134 -8.44 -8.42 5.02
C ILE A 134 -9.84 -8.84 4.55
N PHE A 135 -10.90 -8.44 5.26
CA PHE A 135 -12.27 -8.74 4.85
C PHE A 135 -12.63 -8.11 3.51
N VAL A 136 -12.23 -6.85 3.28
CA VAL A 136 -12.46 -6.18 1.99
C VAL A 136 -11.73 -6.90 0.86
N TRP A 137 -10.49 -7.33 1.07
CA TRP A 137 -9.73 -8.07 0.06
C TRP A 137 -10.30 -9.46 -0.22
N VAL A 138 -10.66 -10.20 0.81
CA VAL A 138 -11.29 -11.52 0.64
C VAL A 138 -12.63 -11.38 -0.09
N GLY A 139 -13.46 -10.41 0.28
CA GLY A 139 -14.71 -10.11 -0.40
C GLY A 139 -14.51 -9.69 -1.86
N GLY A 140 -13.57 -8.77 -2.11
CA GLY A 140 -13.24 -8.29 -3.45
C GLY A 140 -12.73 -9.40 -4.37
N LEU A 141 -11.82 -10.27 -3.87
CA LEU A 141 -11.34 -11.42 -4.61
C LEU A 141 -12.46 -12.43 -4.90
N SER A 142 -13.36 -12.67 -3.94
CA SER A 142 -14.51 -13.55 -4.13
C SER A 142 -15.48 -13.00 -5.17
N ILE A 143 -15.81 -11.70 -5.12
CA ILE A 143 -16.66 -11.04 -6.12
C ILE A 143 -16.01 -11.14 -7.51
N GLY A 144 -14.72 -10.81 -7.62
CA GLY A 144 -13.99 -10.90 -8.88
C GLY A 144 -14.02 -12.30 -9.48
N ALA A 145 -13.82 -13.31 -8.67
CA ALA A 145 -13.80 -14.71 -9.11
C ALA A 145 -15.19 -15.25 -9.46
N TYR A 146 -16.21 -15.04 -8.59
CA TYR A 146 -17.52 -15.68 -8.78
C TYR A 146 -18.48 -14.88 -9.66
N VAL A 147 -18.37 -13.53 -9.67
CA VAL A 147 -19.29 -12.68 -10.45
C VAL A 147 -18.72 -12.40 -11.84
N PHE A 148 -17.44 -12.08 -11.93
CA PHE A 148 -16.82 -11.70 -13.21
C PHE A 148 -16.09 -12.85 -13.89
N GLY A 149 -15.63 -13.88 -13.17
CA GLY A 149 -14.90 -15.02 -13.73
C GLY A 149 -13.59 -14.66 -14.45
N SER A 150 -13.09 -13.42 -14.22
CA SER A 150 -11.91 -12.87 -14.88
C SER A 150 -10.78 -12.65 -13.87
N GLU A 151 -9.63 -13.23 -14.18
CA GLU A 151 -8.41 -13.11 -13.36
C GLU A 151 -7.94 -11.65 -13.29
N GLU A 152 -7.96 -10.96 -14.42
CA GLU A 152 -7.53 -9.56 -14.52
C GLU A 152 -8.43 -8.63 -13.69
N ILE A 153 -9.76 -8.78 -13.82
CA ILE A 153 -10.73 -7.99 -13.04
C ILE A 153 -10.55 -8.27 -11.55
N THR A 154 -10.29 -9.51 -11.17
CA THR A 154 -10.06 -9.90 -9.77
C THR A 154 -8.81 -9.21 -9.20
N VAL A 155 -7.71 -9.18 -9.95
CA VAL A 155 -6.48 -8.49 -9.55
C VAL A 155 -6.69 -6.97 -9.55
N ALA A 156 -7.46 -6.43 -10.50
CA ALA A 156 -7.80 -5.01 -10.54
C ALA A 156 -8.61 -4.58 -9.29
N ILE A 157 -9.65 -5.35 -8.92
CA ILE A 157 -10.44 -5.08 -7.70
C ILE A 157 -9.55 -5.09 -6.47
N PHE A 158 -8.64 -6.08 -6.36
CA PHE A 158 -7.68 -6.16 -5.27
C PHE A 158 -6.74 -4.94 -5.24
N GLY A 159 -6.18 -4.56 -6.38
CA GLY A 159 -5.27 -3.42 -6.50
C GLY A 159 -5.94 -2.08 -6.18
N ILE A 160 -7.11 -1.82 -6.75
CA ILE A 160 -7.88 -0.59 -6.53
C ILE A 160 -8.35 -0.50 -5.08
N SER A 161 -8.97 -1.56 -4.55
CA SER A 161 -9.41 -1.57 -3.15
C SER A 161 -8.26 -1.37 -2.18
N GLY A 162 -7.11 -2.01 -2.45
CA GLY A 162 -5.91 -1.83 -1.67
C GLY A 162 -5.36 -0.39 -1.72
N ALA A 163 -5.38 0.26 -2.88
CA ALA A 163 -4.98 1.65 -3.03
C ALA A 163 -5.89 2.59 -2.23
N VAL A 164 -7.21 2.43 -2.37
CA VAL A 164 -8.21 3.23 -1.64
C VAL A 164 -8.07 3.05 -0.13
N LEU A 165 -7.91 1.81 0.34
CA LEU A 165 -7.75 1.52 1.77
C LEU A 165 -6.46 2.14 2.33
N ASN A 166 -5.34 2.07 1.62
CA ASN A 166 -4.11 2.72 2.09
C ASN A 166 -4.23 4.24 2.11
N LEU A 167 -4.89 4.86 1.13
CA LEU A 167 -5.17 6.29 1.16
C LEU A 167 -6.08 6.66 2.34
N LEU A 168 -7.13 5.86 2.59
CA LEU A 168 -8.01 6.05 3.73
C LEU A 168 -7.25 5.92 5.07
N LEU A 169 -6.31 4.97 5.18
CA LEU A 169 -5.45 4.84 6.35
C LEU A 169 -4.65 6.12 6.61
N VAL A 170 -4.08 6.73 5.57
CA VAL A 170 -3.38 8.03 5.71
C VAL A 170 -4.33 9.10 6.26
N VAL A 171 -5.52 9.24 5.66
CA VAL A 171 -6.50 10.25 6.09
C VAL A 171 -6.91 10.03 7.55
N LEU A 172 -7.24 8.79 7.93
CA LEU A 172 -7.63 8.46 9.31
C LEU A 172 -6.49 8.72 10.30
N THR A 173 -5.23 8.40 9.92
CA THR A 173 -4.06 8.70 10.76
C THR A 173 -3.87 10.20 10.94
N LEU A 174 -4.12 11.01 9.91
CA LEU A 174 -4.07 12.48 10.03
C LEU A 174 -5.12 13.00 11.01
N VAL A 175 -6.36 12.49 10.96
CA VAL A 175 -7.41 12.86 11.92
C VAL A 175 -7.03 12.46 13.36
N ILE A 176 -6.46 11.25 13.53
CA ILE A 176 -5.99 10.80 14.85
C ILE A 176 -4.86 11.70 15.36
N SER A 177 -3.91 12.07 14.50
CA SER A 177 -2.77 12.93 14.87
C SER A 177 -3.20 14.36 15.24
N GLN A 178 -4.21 14.91 14.59
CA GLN A 178 -4.81 16.21 14.97
C GLN A 178 -5.42 16.15 16.36
N ARG A 179 -6.25 15.14 16.64
CA ARG A 179 -6.86 14.94 17.95
C ARG A 179 -5.84 14.73 19.07
N PHE A 180 -4.75 14.01 18.76
CA PHE A 180 -3.65 13.80 19.72
C PHE A 180 -2.99 15.11 20.12
N GLN A 181 -2.75 16.03 19.18
CA GLN A 181 -2.19 17.35 19.46
C GLN A 181 -3.16 18.22 20.27
N GLU A 182 -4.44 18.27 19.89
CA GLU A 182 -5.46 19.03 20.63
C GLU A 182 -5.63 18.57 22.08
N SER A 183 -5.49 17.27 22.36
CA SER A 183 -5.55 16.75 23.73
C SER A 183 -4.31 17.13 24.54
N GLY A 184 -3.13 17.08 23.96
CA GLY A 184 -1.89 17.50 24.62
C GLY A 184 -1.77 19.01 24.89
N GLU A 185 -2.54 19.85 24.18
CA GLU A 185 -2.64 21.29 24.45
C GLU A 185 -3.62 21.63 25.58
N ARG A 186 -4.60 20.76 25.87
CA ARG A 186 -5.59 20.98 26.95
C ARG A 186 -5.08 20.62 28.34
N ASP A 187 -4.05 19.79 28.42
CA ASP A 187 -3.47 19.31 29.69
C ASP A 187 -2.32 20.23 30.19
N VAL A 188 -2.12 21.38 29.58
CA VAL A 188 -1.13 22.42 29.94
C VAL A 188 -1.86 23.71 30.31
#